data_46a823502399527056cc000b4ebd5241
#
_entry.id   46a823502399527056cc000b4ebd5241
#
_cell.length_a   1.000
_cell.length_b   1.000
_cell.length_c   1.000
_cell.angle_alpha   90.00
_cell.angle_beta   90.00
_cell.angle_gamma   90.00
#
_symmetry.space_group_name_H-M   'P 1'
#
loop_
_entity.id
_entity.type
_entity.pdbx_description
1 polymer ?
#
loop_
_entity_poly.entity_id
_entity_poly.type
_entity_poly.pdbx_seq_one_letter_code
_entity_poly.pdbx_strand_id
1 'polypeptide(L)'
;HPVFAIPEFIRLVMKEGLKFEKAFLLARSVFNFTNHTILGEALECLDMKRVRKLLPEIARILTKMQARIEKEFPNGKLFLIKDETVHMANVAIYAGNKVNGVAALHTEILKESTFRDWYEVYPEKFLNVTNGVTPRRWLALCNPELSALITEKIGDGWQADLERLKELEKYADDPELRHAFAEIKYLKKQQLSEYVLKREGVELPPEFIFDVQAKRLHEYKRQLM
;
A
#
# COMPACT_ATOMS: atom_id res chain seq x y z
N HIS A 1 -8.22 -6.84 12.75
CA HIS A 1 -7.02 -6.49 12.02
C HIS A 1 -6.47 -7.72 11.26
N PRO A 2 -6.06 -7.59 9.99
CA PRO A 2 -5.61 -8.73 9.17
C PRO A 2 -4.46 -9.53 9.76
N VAL A 3 -3.55 -8.89 10.50
CA VAL A 3 -2.38 -9.56 11.11
C VAL A 3 -2.79 -10.62 12.14
N PHE A 4 -3.97 -10.53 12.73
CA PHE A 4 -4.48 -11.60 13.61
C PHE A 4 -4.62 -12.95 12.90
N ALA A 5 -4.69 -12.98 11.57
CA ALA A 5 -4.66 -14.23 10.82
C ALA A 5 -3.40 -15.07 11.11
N ILE A 6 -2.27 -14.43 11.44
CA ILE A 6 -1.02 -15.13 11.74
C ILE A 6 -1.11 -15.93 13.04
N PRO A 7 -1.35 -15.32 14.21
CA PRO A 7 -1.47 -16.08 15.45
C PRO A 7 -2.68 -17.03 15.44
N GLU A 8 -3.75 -16.72 14.73
CA GLU A 8 -4.89 -17.62 14.57
C GLU A 8 -4.52 -18.85 13.74
N PHE A 9 -3.82 -18.67 12.62
CA PHE A 9 -3.31 -19.79 11.85
C PHE A 9 -2.41 -20.71 12.70
N ILE A 10 -1.45 -20.13 13.47
CA ILE A 10 -0.59 -20.89 14.36
C ILE A 10 -1.44 -21.67 15.38
N ARG A 11 -2.45 -21.02 15.98
CA ARG A 11 -3.36 -21.66 16.93
C ARG A 11 -4.08 -22.85 16.32
N LEU A 12 -4.62 -22.68 15.11
CA LEU A 12 -5.38 -23.71 14.42
C LEU A 12 -4.51 -24.93 14.07
N VAL A 13 -3.34 -24.71 13.46
CA VAL A 13 -2.46 -25.84 13.12
C VAL A 13 -1.85 -26.53 14.37
N MET A 14 -1.71 -25.80 15.48
CA MET A 14 -1.36 -26.40 16.77
C MET A 14 -2.50 -27.29 17.31
N LYS A 15 -3.76 -26.90 17.09
CA LYS A 15 -4.93 -27.71 17.46
C LYS A 15 -4.97 -29.03 16.66
N GLU A 16 -4.47 -29.00 15.43
CA GLU A 16 -4.28 -30.20 14.60
C GLU A 16 -3.03 -31.04 14.97
N GLY A 17 -2.38 -30.72 16.08
CA GLY A 17 -1.29 -31.51 16.64
C GLY A 17 0.12 -31.02 16.35
N LEU A 18 0.33 -29.92 15.64
CA LEU A 18 1.66 -29.38 15.42
C LEU A 18 2.20 -28.71 16.69
N LYS A 19 3.50 -28.91 16.97
CA LYS A 19 4.19 -28.13 18.00
C LYS A 19 4.36 -26.68 17.55
N PHE A 20 4.40 -25.75 18.51
CA PHE A 20 4.48 -24.31 18.25
C PHE A 20 5.58 -23.92 17.26
N GLU A 21 6.80 -24.46 17.40
CA GLU A 21 7.92 -24.12 16.49
C GLU A 21 7.62 -24.50 15.03
N LYS A 22 7.05 -25.69 14.81
CA LYS A 22 6.67 -26.11 13.45
C LYS A 22 5.50 -25.29 12.91
N ALA A 23 4.52 -24.97 13.74
CA ALA A 23 3.39 -24.12 13.37
C ALA A 23 3.84 -22.69 13.02
N PHE A 24 4.79 -22.12 13.79
CA PHE A 24 5.38 -20.82 13.51
C PHE A 24 6.17 -20.80 12.19
N LEU A 25 7.00 -21.81 11.94
CA LEU A 25 7.74 -21.91 10.67
C LEU A 25 6.81 -22.09 9.47
N LEU A 26 5.72 -22.85 9.64
CA LEU A 26 4.69 -22.97 8.62
C LEU A 26 4.00 -21.63 8.35
N ALA A 27 3.62 -20.88 9.38
CA ALA A 27 3.06 -19.53 9.22
C ALA A 27 4.03 -18.62 8.45
N ARG A 28 5.33 -18.66 8.79
CA ARG A 28 6.38 -17.90 8.09
C ARG A 28 6.46 -18.22 6.59
N SER A 29 6.16 -19.43 6.17
CA SER A 29 6.14 -19.81 4.76
C SER A 29 4.85 -19.40 4.00
N VAL A 30 3.77 -19.12 4.74
CA VAL A 30 2.46 -18.80 4.16
C VAL A 30 2.20 -17.31 4.05
N PHE A 31 2.57 -16.54 5.10
CA PHE A 31 2.23 -15.12 5.19
C PHE A 31 3.30 -14.21 4.62
N ASN A 32 2.85 -13.12 4.00
CA ASN A 32 3.67 -12.00 3.57
C ASN A 32 3.02 -10.70 4.05
N PHE A 33 3.81 -9.64 4.19
CA PHE A 33 3.36 -8.35 4.68
C PHE A 33 3.62 -7.26 3.66
N THR A 34 2.56 -6.58 3.20
CA THR A 34 2.66 -5.34 2.43
C THR A 34 2.43 -4.16 3.36
N ASN A 35 3.43 -3.29 3.50
CA ASN A 35 3.30 -2.05 4.26
C ASN A 35 2.82 -0.91 3.36
N HIS A 36 1.92 -0.06 3.86
CA HIS A 36 1.33 1.07 3.14
C HIS A 36 1.63 2.43 3.78
N THR A 37 2.39 2.48 4.89
CA THR A 37 2.68 3.72 5.61
C THR A 37 4.10 3.76 6.14
N ILE A 38 4.66 4.97 6.19
CA ILE A 38 5.96 5.24 6.84
C ILE A 38 5.79 5.95 8.19
N LEU A 39 4.56 6.37 8.52
CA LEU A 39 4.28 7.10 9.76
C LEU A 39 4.14 6.12 10.93
N GLY A 40 4.99 6.24 11.93
CA GLY A 40 4.97 5.39 13.13
C GLY A 40 3.63 5.40 13.85
N GLU A 41 2.97 6.56 13.92
CA GLU A 41 1.64 6.74 14.53
C GLU A 41 0.50 6.02 13.79
N ALA A 42 0.69 5.74 12.50
CA ALA A 42 -0.26 5.00 11.68
C ALA A 42 -0.01 3.49 11.69
N LEU A 43 1.08 3.03 12.33
CA LEU A 43 1.33 1.61 12.58
C LEU A 43 0.46 1.16 13.75
N GLU A 44 -0.42 0.20 13.49
CA GLU A 44 -1.41 -0.21 14.47
C GLU A 44 -0.76 -0.89 15.69
N CYS A 45 -1.14 -0.40 16.85
CA CYS A 45 -0.78 -0.93 18.16
C CYS A 45 -2.05 -1.30 18.94
N LEU A 46 -2.01 -2.40 19.65
CA LEU A 46 -3.14 -2.90 20.44
C LEU A 46 -2.75 -3.15 21.89
N ASP A 47 -3.62 -2.72 22.81
CA ASP A 47 -3.46 -3.02 24.23
C ASP A 47 -3.59 -4.54 24.48
N MET A 48 -2.52 -5.14 25.00
CA MET A 48 -2.45 -6.56 25.26
C MET A 48 -3.47 -7.03 26.32
N LYS A 49 -3.89 -6.14 27.23
CA LYS A 49 -4.94 -6.44 28.21
C LYS A 49 -6.29 -6.67 27.51
N ARG A 50 -6.57 -5.85 26.48
CA ARG A 50 -7.78 -6.03 25.65
C ARG A 50 -7.69 -7.32 24.85
N VAL A 51 -6.55 -7.61 24.25
CA VAL A 51 -6.33 -8.86 23.50
C VAL A 51 -6.50 -10.07 24.41
N ARG A 52 -5.94 -10.06 25.62
CA ARG A 52 -6.13 -11.15 26.61
C ARG A 52 -7.59 -11.32 26.99
N LYS A 53 -8.33 -10.25 27.15
CA LYS A 53 -9.76 -10.27 27.54
C LYS A 53 -10.66 -10.81 26.42
N LEU A 54 -10.43 -10.37 25.20
CA LEU A 54 -11.33 -10.66 24.05
C LEU A 54 -10.90 -11.91 23.28
N LEU A 55 -9.61 -12.18 23.18
CA LEU A 55 -9.00 -13.23 22.38
C LEU A 55 -7.89 -13.96 23.15
N PRO A 56 -8.22 -14.65 24.27
CA PRO A 56 -7.23 -15.22 25.19
C PRO A 56 -6.31 -16.25 24.54
N GLU A 57 -6.81 -17.04 23.59
CA GLU A 57 -6.01 -18.01 22.86
C GLU A 57 -4.99 -17.33 21.93
N ILE A 58 -5.39 -16.26 21.24
CA ILE A 58 -4.50 -15.43 20.41
C ILE A 58 -3.42 -14.79 21.27
N ALA A 59 -3.82 -14.25 22.43
CA ALA A 59 -2.87 -13.66 23.38
C ALA A 59 -1.80 -14.65 23.81
N ARG A 60 -2.16 -15.93 24.04
CA ARG A 60 -1.19 -17.00 24.37
C ARG A 60 -0.21 -17.23 23.22
N ILE A 61 -0.67 -17.22 21.98
CA ILE A 61 0.21 -17.39 20.80
C ILE A 61 1.15 -16.18 20.69
N LEU A 62 0.63 -14.95 20.77
CA LEU A 62 1.45 -13.73 20.74
C LEU A 62 2.53 -13.73 21.85
N THR A 63 2.18 -14.17 23.06
CA THR A 63 3.14 -14.31 24.16
C THR A 63 4.21 -15.37 23.84
N LYS A 64 3.85 -16.50 23.23
CA LYS A 64 4.84 -17.50 22.78
C LYS A 64 5.75 -16.94 21.69
N MET A 65 5.21 -16.17 20.77
CA MET A 65 6.01 -15.51 19.74
C MET A 65 6.96 -14.47 20.34
N GLN A 66 6.52 -13.70 21.34
CA GLN A 66 7.37 -12.77 22.09
C GLN A 66 8.51 -13.52 22.80
N ALA A 67 8.22 -14.58 23.53
CA ALA A 67 9.25 -15.38 24.21
C ALA A 67 10.24 -16.00 23.22
N ARG A 68 9.80 -16.36 22.03
CA ARG A 68 10.67 -16.87 20.97
C ARG A 68 11.62 -15.80 20.45
N ILE A 69 11.15 -14.59 20.17
CA ILE A 69 12.00 -13.50 19.66
C ILE A 69 12.99 -13.02 20.72
N GLU A 70 12.60 -12.99 22.00
CA GLU A 70 13.49 -12.66 23.12
C GLU A 70 14.64 -13.67 23.26
N LYS A 71 14.36 -14.95 23.02
CA LYS A 71 15.39 -15.97 22.98
C LYS A 71 16.31 -15.87 21.78
N GLU A 72 15.74 -15.51 20.61
CA GLU A 72 16.49 -15.35 19.35
C GLU A 72 17.34 -14.06 19.37
N PHE A 73 16.81 -12.97 19.98
CA PHE A 73 17.45 -11.65 20.07
C PHE A 73 17.41 -11.09 21.50
N PRO A 74 18.27 -11.58 22.39
CA PRO A 74 18.23 -11.22 23.80
C PRO A 74 18.58 -9.76 24.12
N ASN A 75 19.10 -9.01 23.15
CA ASN A 75 19.41 -7.59 23.31
C ASN A 75 18.16 -6.68 23.40
N GLY A 76 16.96 -7.21 23.21
CA GLY A 76 15.70 -6.48 23.29
C GLY A 76 15.45 -5.47 22.16
N LYS A 77 16.31 -5.43 21.12
CA LYS A 77 16.17 -4.52 19.98
C LYS A 77 14.92 -4.83 19.17
N LEU A 78 14.62 -6.12 18.99
CA LEU A 78 13.43 -6.59 18.30
C LEU A 78 12.40 -7.10 19.31
N PHE A 79 11.16 -6.70 19.12
CA PHE A 79 10.04 -7.07 19.99
C PHE A 79 8.72 -7.11 19.21
N LEU A 80 7.76 -7.87 19.72
CA LEU A 80 6.37 -7.89 19.22
C LEU A 80 5.44 -7.20 20.22
N ILE A 81 5.76 -7.37 21.51
CA ILE A 81 5.02 -6.79 22.63
C ILE A 81 6.00 -5.96 23.45
N LYS A 82 5.67 -4.68 23.65
CA LYS A 82 6.43 -3.78 24.51
C LYS A 82 5.46 -2.94 25.34
N ASP A 83 5.72 -2.78 26.63
CA ASP A 83 4.91 -1.98 27.56
C ASP A 83 3.41 -2.32 27.46
N GLU A 84 3.07 -3.62 27.50
CA GLU A 84 1.70 -4.16 27.35
C GLU A 84 1.03 -3.78 26.02
N THR A 85 1.80 -3.42 25.02
CA THR A 85 1.31 -3.04 23.69
C THR A 85 1.82 -3.99 22.62
N VAL A 86 0.90 -4.54 21.82
CA VAL A 86 1.24 -5.39 20.65
C VAL A 86 1.44 -4.50 19.43
N HIS A 87 2.61 -4.60 18.81
CA HIS A 87 2.96 -3.90 17.58
C HIS A 87 2.68 -4.80 16.37
N MET A 88 1.57 -4.55 15.68
CA MET A 88 1.06 -5.45 14.66
C MET A 88 2.00 -5.58 13.46
N ALA A 89 2.67 -4.50 13.04
CA ALA A 89 3.67 -4.55 11.99
C ALA A 89 4.85 -5.47 12.36
N ASN A 90 5.33 -5.40 13.61
CA ASN A 90 6.42 -6.25 14.10
C ASN A 90 6.01 -7.74 14.08
N VAL A 91 4.77 -8.03 14.46
CA VAL A 91 4.22 -9.40 14.36
C VAL A 91 4.26 -9.90 12.92
N ALA A 92 3.81 -9.04 11.98
CA ALA A 92 3.76 -9.39 10.56
C ALA A 92 5.16 -9.58 9.96
N ILE A 93 6.13 -8.74 10.30
CA ILE A 93 7.51 -8.85 9.83
C ILE A 93 8.18 -10.12 10.38
N TYR A 94 8.04 -10.37 11.68
CA TYR A 94 8.69 -11.53 12.33
C TYR A 94 8.14 -12.84 11.79
N ALA A 95 6.83 -12.99 11.74
CA ALA A 95 6.17 -14.22 11.33
C ALA A 95 5.85 -14.30 9.82
N GLY A 96 6.18 -13.28 9.04
CA GLY A 96 6.05 -13.30 7.60
C GLY A 96 7.31 -13.76 6.88
N ASN A 97 7.15 -14.21 5.64
CA ASN A 97 8.25 -14.58 4.74
C ASN A 97 8.89 -13.34 4.11
N LYS A 98 8.06 -12.48 3.50
CA LYS A 98 8.49 -11.25 2.83
C LYS A 98 7.73 -10.03 3.35
N VAL A 99 8.41 -8.90 3.25
CA VAL A 99 7.87 -7.57 3.58
C VAL A 99 8.11 -6.67 2.37
N ASN A 100 7.08 -6.02 1.85
CA ASN A 100 7.29 -5.10 0.75
C ASN A 100 6.74 -3.70 1.03
N GLY A 101 7.47 -2.72 0.53
CA GLY A 101 6.95 -1.39 0.25
C GLY A 101 6.22 -1.36 -1.09
N VAL A 102 5.52 -0.26 -1.37
CA VAL A 102 4.64 -0.10 -2.53
C VAL A 102 5.16 0.91 -3.57
N ALA A 103 6.38 1.37 -3.41
CA ALA A 103 7.17 2.17 -4.34
C ALA A 103 8.66 2.08 -3.96
N ALA A 104 9.58 2.33 -4.88
CA ALA A 104 11.02 2.25 -4.62
C ALA A 104 11.42 3.14 -3.42
N LEU A 105 11.09 4.43 -3.47
CA LEU A 105 11.36 5.37 -2.38
C LEU A 105 10.72 4.93 -1.05
N HIS A 106 9.47 4.46 -1.07
CA HIS A 106 8.81 3.95 0.13
C HIS A 106 9.59 2.77 0.73
N THR A 107 10.05 1.85 -0.10
CA THR A 107 10.81 0.68 0.33
C THR A 107 12.15 1.07 0.97
N GLU A 108 12.85 2.04 0.41
CA GLU A 108 14.09 2.54 1.01
C GLU A 108 13.84 3.21 2.37
N ILE A 109 12.78 4.01 2.50
CA ILE A 109 12.40 4.59 3.80
C ILE A 109 12.08 3.50 4.83
N LEU A 110 11.41 2.41 4.43
CA LEU A 110 11.16 1.28 5.33
C LEU A 110 12.46 0.65 5.84
N LYS A 111 13.45 0.46 4.97
CA LYS A 111 14.77 -0.13 5.30
C LYS A 111 15.63 0.79 6.17
N GLU A 112 15.65 2.08 5.85
CA GLU A 112 16.57 3.02 6.49
C GLU A 112 16.02 3.65 7.78
N SER A 113 14.68 3.67 7.93
CA SER A 113 14.01 4.37 9.03
C SER A 113 12.97 3.49 9.71
N THR A 114 11.79 3.28 9.10
CA THR A 114 10.60 2.74 9.76
C THR A 114 10.83 1.35 10.37
N PHE A 115 11.53 0.47 9.65
CA PHE A 115 11.82 -0.91 10.06
C PHE A 115 13.31 -1.23 10.00
N ARG A 116 14.16 -0.23 10.21
CA ARG A 116 15.62 -0.37 10.15
C ARG A 116 16.14 -1.54 10.96
N ASP A 117 15.71 -1.67 12.22
CA ASP A 117 16.17 -2.75 13.10
C ASP A 117 15.80 -4.14 12.59
N TRP A 118 14.63 -4.25 11.93
CA TRP A 118 14.21 -5.48 11.27
C TRP A 118 14.99 -5.75 9.99
N TYR A 119 15.30 -4.70 9.21
CA TYR A 119 16.09 -4.83 7.99
C TYR A 119 17.52 -5.25 8.27
N GLU A 120 18.14 -4.72 9.33
CA GLU A 120 19.49 -5.10 9.76
C GLU A 120 19.60 -6.62 10.08
N VAL A 121 18.51 -7.23 10.55
CA VAL A 121 18.49 -8.65 10.92
C VAL A 121 18.00 -9.56 9.79
N TYR A 122 17.04 -9.10 9.02
CA TYR A 122 16.39 -9.88 7.97
C TYR A 122 16.36 -9.11 6.62
N PRO A 123 17.51 -8.70 6.07
CA PRO A 123 17.54 -7.91 4.82
C PRO A 123 16.88 -8.63 3.65
N GLU A 124 16.96 -9.95 3.61
CA GLU A 124 16.38 -10.78 2.56
C GLU A 124 14.86 -10.80 2.53
N LYS A 125 14.20 -10.37 3.61
CA LYS A 125 12.74 -10.26 3.66
C LYS A 125 12.22 -9.05 2.91
N PHE A 126 13.01 -7.96 2.83
CA PHE A 126 12.54 -6.68 2.32
C PHE A 126 12.69 -6.58 0.81
N LEU A 127 11.58 -6.30 0.14
CA LEU A 127 11.53 -6.11 -1.30
C LEU A 127 10.59 -4.98 -1.69
N ASN A 128 10.71 -4.53 -2.93
CA ASN A 128 9.83 -3.52 -3.49
C ASN A 128 8.83 -4.16 -4.47
N VAL A 129 7.55 -3.83 -4.30
CA VAL A 129 6.49 -4.14 -5.27
C VAL A 129 5.74 -2.85 -5.54
N THR A 130 6.13 -2.13 -6.58
CA THR A 130 5.50 -0.86 -6.95
C THR A 130 4.03 -1.06 -7.28
N ASN A 131 3.17 -0.21 -6.73
CA ASN A 131 1.76 -0.20 -7.05
C ASN A 131 1.55 -0.06 -8.56
N GLY A 132 0.66 -0.88 -9.09
CA GLY A 132 0.23 -0.79 -10.48
C GLY A 132 -0.88 0.23 -10.70
N VAL A 133 -1.05 0.62 -11.94
CA VAL A 133 -2.17 1.42 -12.44
C VAL A 133 -2.95 0.57 -13.44
N THR A 134 -4.26 0.67 -13.43
CA THR A 134 -5.11 0.00 -14.41
C THR A 134 -5.40 0.95 -15.58
N PRO A 135 -4.60 0.95 -16.66
CA PRO A 135 -4.73 1.90 -17.77
C PRO A 135 -6.04 1.73 -18.52
N ARG A 136 -6.54 0.51 -18.62
CA ARG A 136 -7.84 0.23 -19.25
C ARG A 136 -8.98 0.97 -18.57
N ARG A 137 -8.97 1.05 -17.22
CA ARG A 137 -9.98 1.81 -16.48
C ARG A 137 -9.70 3.30 -16.51
N TRP A 138 -8.51 3.71 -16.08
CA TRP A 138 -8.20 5.10 -15.76
C TRP A 138 -7.88 5.95 -16.99
N LEU A 139 -7.56 5.33 -18.11
CA LEU A 139 -7.28 6.02 -19.36
C LEU A 139 -8.29 5.63 -20.45
N ALA A 140 -8.39 4.35 -20.82
CA ALA A 140 -9.24 3.96 -21.92
C ALA A 140 -10.75 4.15 -21.64
N LEU A 141 -11.23 3.74 -20.44
CA LEU A 141 -12.64 3.86 -20.08
C LEU A 141 -13.01 5.29 -19.60
N CYS A 142 -12.20 5.88 -18.71
CA CYS A 142 -12.55 7.17 -18.10
C CYS A 142 -12.24 8.37 -18.98
N ASN A 143 -11.40 8.22 -20.01
CA ASN A 143 -11.03 9.28 -20.94
C ASN A 143 -10.95 8.74 -22.38
N PRO A 144 -12.10 8.39 -22.97
CA PRO A 144 -12.14 7.79 -24.31
C PRO A 144 -11.57 8.70 -25.40
N GLU A 145 -11.70 10.01 -25.26
CA GLU A 145 -11.16 10.98 -26.23
C GLU A 145 -9.63 10.95 -26.22
N LEU A 146 -9.00 10.93 -25.05
CA LEU A 146 -7.54 10.80 -24.96
C LEU A 146 -7.08 9.42 -25.43
N SER A 147 -7.83 8.37 -25.11
CA SER A 147 -7.55 7.02 -25.60
C SER A 147 -7.58 6.94 -27.12
N ALA A 148 -8.55 7.58 -27.75
CA ALA A 148 -8.66 7.66 -29.23
C ALA A 148 -7.46 8.41 -29.83
N LEU A 149 -7.07 9.56 -29.27
CA LEU A 149 -5.93 10.33 -29.73
C LEU A 149 -4.61 9.53 -29.62
N ILE A 150 -4.41 8.82 -28.52
CA ILE A 150 -3.24 7.93 -28.34
C ILE A 150 -3.25 6.84 -29.41
N THR A 151 -4.37 6.16 -29.59
CA THR A 151 -4.52 5.08 -30.56
C THR A 151 -4.30 5.57 -32.00
N GLU A 152 -4.77 6.76 -32.33
CA GLU A 152 -4.51 7.39 -33.64
C GLU A 152 -3.01 7.55 -33.92
N LYS A 153 -2.23 7.95 -32.90
CA LYS A 153 -0.79 8.27 -33.07
C LYS A 153 0.12 7.04 -33.01
N ILE A 154 -0.18 6.07 -32.15
CA ILE A 154 0.71 4.91 -31.90
C ILE A 154 0.06 3.54 -32.18
N GLY A 155 -1.18 3.53 -32.68
CA GLY A 155 -1.92 2.29 -32.95
C GLY A 155 -2.47 1.61 -31.69
N ASP A 156 -3.16 0.49 -31.91
CA ASP A 156 -3.75 -0.33 -30.85
C ASP A 156 -2.68 -1.10 -30.06
N GLY A 157 -3.08 -1.60 -28.87
CA GLY A 157 -2.27 -2.51 -28.05
C GLY A 157 -1.52 -1.85 -26.89
N TRP A 158 -1.40 -0.53 -26.84
CA TRP A 158 -0.79 0.19 -25.73
C TRP A 158 -1.51 -0.07 -24.38
N GLN A 159 -2.80 -0.41 -24.41
CA GLN A 159 -3.57 -0.74 -23.20
C GLN A 159 -3.10 -2.03 -22.54
N ALA A 160 -2.49 -2.94 -23.30
CA ALA A 160 -1.91 -4.19 -22.81
C ALA A 160 -0.40 -4.08 -22.54
N ASP A 161 0.27 -3.17 -23.25
CA ASP A 161 1.70 -2.90 -23.12
C ASP A 161 1.94 -1.39 -23.00
N LEU A 162 2.06 -0.91 -21.76
CA LEU A 162 2.23 0.53 -21.46
C LEU A 162 3.59 1.10 -21.90
N GLU A 163 4.60 0.26 -22.15
CA GLU A 163 5.88 0.72 -22.67
C GLU A 163 5.73 1.38 -24.05
N ARG A 164 4.71 0.99 -24.79
CA ARG A 164 4.38 1.60 -26.07
C ARG A 164 4.01 3.09 -25.98
N LEU A 165 3.57 3.56 -24.82
CA LEU A 165 3.29 5.00 -24.62
C LEU A 165 4.55 5.87 -24.82
N LYS A 166 5.76 5.32 -24.71
CA LYS A 166 7.02 6.00 -25.04
C LYS A 166 7.06 6.41 -26.52
N GLU A 167 6.34 5.74 -27.39
CA GLU A 167 6.25 6.11 -28.81
C GLU A 167 5.62 7.50 -29.02
N LEU A 168 4.92 8.04 -28.01
CA LEU A 168 4.39 9.41 -28.05
C LEU A 168 5.48 10.48 -27.91
N GLU A 169 6.65 10.15 -27.38
CA GLU A 169 7.76 11.12 -27.19
C GLU A 169 8.16 11.79 -28.51
N LYS A 170 8.12 11.06 -29.63
CA LYS A 170 8.42 11.60 -30.97
C LYS A 170 7.45 12.71 -31.43
N TYR A 171 6.28 12.81 -30.80
CA TYR A 171 5.27 13.84 -31.08
C TYR A 171 5.25 14.94 -30.00
N ALA A 172 6.19 14.97 -29.07
CA ALA A 172 6.20 15.91 -27.95
C ALA A 172 6.21 17.38 -28.42
N ASP A 173 6.79 17.66 -29.59
CA ASP A 173 6.87 18.99 -30.19
C ASP A 173 5.88 19.22 -31.34
N ASP A 174 5.00 18.26 -31.61
CA ASP A 174 3.96 18.38 -32.62
C ASP A 174 2.87 19.37 -32.14
N PRO A 175 2.69 20.53 -32.83
CA PRO A 175 1.68 21.54 -32.45
C PRO A 175 0.24 21.03 -32.56
N GLU A 176 -0.04 20.16 -33.54
CA GLU A 176 -1.37 19.60 -33.73
C GLU A 176 -1.76 18.66 -32.61
N LEU A 177 -0.83 17.77 -32.21
CA LEU A 177 -1.03 16.88 -31.05
C LEU A 177 -1.20 17.67 -29.77
N ARG A 178 -0.37 18.69 -29.53
CA ARG A 178 -0.49 19.56 -28.35
C ARG A 178 -1.85 20.27 -28.30
N HIS A 179 -2.32 20.77 -29.43
CA HIS A 179 -3.63 21.41 -29.50
C HIS A 179 -4.75 20.40 -29.20
N ALA A 180 -4.77 19.26 -29.88
CA ALA A 180 -5.77 18.22 -29.67
C ALA A 180 -5.80 17.73 -28.21
N PHE A 181 -4.62 17.58 -27.58
CA PHE A 181 -4.51 17.23 -26.16
C PHE A 181 -5.09 18.31 -25.24
N ALA A 182 -4.82 19.60 -25.53
CA ALA A 182 -5.37 20.72 -24.76
C ALA A 182 -6.91 20.79 -24.88
N GLU A 183 -7.45 20.58 -26.05
CA GLU A 183 -8.90 20.52 -26.31
C GLU A 183 -9.56 19.40 -25.49
N ILE A 184 -8.97 18.20 -25.48
CA ILE A 184 -9.47 17.08 -24.68
C ILE A 184 -9.45 17.42 -23.18
N LYS A 185 -8.37 18.03 -22.69
CA LYS A 185 -8.30 18.46 -21.28
C LYS A 185 -9.37 19.50 -20.94
N TYR A 186 -9.60 20.46 -21.82
CA TYR A 186 -10.63 21.48 -21.64
C TYR A 186 -12.03 20.85 -21.62
N LEU A 187 -12.33 19.95 -22.56
CA LEU A 187 -13.58 19.20 -22.59
C LEU A 187 -13.83 18.45 -21.26
N LYS A 188 -12.81 17.79 -20.72
CA LYS A 188 -12.94 17.08 -19.43
C LYS A 188 -13.21 18.03 -18.27
N LYS A 189 -12.63 19.23 -18.28
CA LYS A 189 -12.94 20.26 -17.29
C LYS A 189 -14.38 20.74 -17.40
N GLN A 190 -14.88 20.97 -18.61
CA GLN A 190 -16.28 21.33 -18.83
C GLN A 190 -17.23 20.25 -18.30
N GLN A 191 -16.99 18.98 -18.61
CA GLN A 191 -17.79 17.86 -18.12
C GLN A 191 -17.79 17.79 -16.57
N LEU A 192 -16.64 18.03 -15.93
CA LEU A 192 -16.55 18.09 -14.48
C LEU A 192 -17.30 19.30 -13.91
N SER A 193 -17.16 20.46 -14.53
CA SER A 193 -17.86 21.70 -14.13
C SER A 193 -19.37 21.52 -14.17
N GLU A 194 -19.90 20.99 -15.26
CA GLU A 194 -21.33 20.68 -15.40
C GLU A 194 -21.81 19.67 -14.34
N TYR A 195 -21.02 18.63 -14.09
CA TYR A 195 -21.35 17.63 -13.08
C TYR A 195 -21.42 18.24 -11.66
N VAL A 196 -20.43 19.07 -11.30
CA VAL A 196 -20.37 19.73 -9.99
C VAL A 196 -21.51 20.76 -9.85
N LEU A 197 -21.75 21.56 -10.88
CA LEU A 197 -22.86 22.53 -10.89
C LEU A 197 -24.19 21.81 -10.66
N LYS A 198 -24.44 20.74 -11.40
CA LYS A 198 -25.70 19.96 -11.26
C LYS A 198 -25.88 19.31 -9.90
N ARG A 199 -24.80 18.83 -9.30
CA ARG A 199 -24.85 18.06 -8.06
C ARG A 199 -24.74 18.91 -6.82
N GLU A 200 -23.88 19.91 -6.82
CA GLU A 200 -23.49 20.69 -5.63
C GLU A 200 -23.96 22.16 -5.74
N GLY A 201 -24.42 22.61 -6.90
CA GLY A 201 -24.77 24.00 -7.16
C GLY A 201 -23.59 24.98 -7.21
N VAL A 202 -22.39 24.45 -7.39
CA VAL A 202 -21.13 25.23 -7.40
C VAL A 202 -20.63 25.39 -8.82
N GLU A 203 -20.38 26.64 -9.23
CA GLU A 203 -19.76 26.94 -10.52
C GLU A 203 -18.24 26.79 -10.46
N LEU A 204 -17.68 26.03 -11.40
CA LEU A 204 -16.25 25.85 -11.58
C LEU A 204 -15.89 26.28 -13.02
N PRO A 205 -15.33 27.49 -13.21
CA PRO A 205 -14.90 27.91 -14.55
C PRO A 205 -13.82 26.97 -15.13
N PRO A 206 -14.01 26.40 -16.33
CA PRO A 206 -13.07 25.44 -16.93
C PRO A 206 -11.67 26.01 -17.18
N GLU A 207 -11.53 27.33 -17.22
CA GLU A 207 -10.25 28.05 -17.38
C GLU A 207 -9.36 27.97 -16.15
N PHE A 208 -9.93 27.69 -14.98
CA PHE A 208 -9.18 27.61 -13.72
C PHE A 208 -8.31 26.36 -13.68
N ILE A 209 -7.26 26.40 -12.86
CA ILE A 209 -6.49 25.20 -12.50
C ILE A 209 -7.32 24.40 -11.51
N PHE A 210 -7.64 23.16 -11.86
CA PHE A 210 -8.35 22.24 -10.96
C PHE A 210 -7.36 21.45 -10.14
N ASP A 211 -7.37 21.66 -8.82
CA ASP A 211 -6.70 20.79 -7.87
C ASP A 211 -7.70 19.79 -7.29
N VAL A 212 -7.50 18.51 -7.59
CA VAL A 212 -8.40 17.43 -7.19
C VAL A 212 -7.75 16.56 -6.11
N GLN A 213 -8.30 16.61 -4.91
CA GLN A 213 -7.83 15.88 -3.74
C GLN A 213 -8.75 14.68 -3.41
N ALA A 214 -8.72 13.64 -4.26
CA ALA A 214 -9.52 12.42 -4.11
C ALA A 214 -8.87 11.45 -3.12
N LYS A 215 -8.96 11.73 -1.81
CA LYS A 215 -8.36 10.94 -0.71
C LYS A 215 -9.17 11.04 0.56
N ARG A 216 -8.98 10.08 1.48
CA ARG A 216 -9.60 10.14 2.80
C ARG A 216 -9.15 11.38 3.57
N LEU A 217 -10.07 12.00 4.33
CA LEU A 217 -9.73 13.06 5.27
C LEU A 217 -8.85 12.48 6.38
N HIS A 218 -7.65 13.03 6.50
CA HIS A 218 -6.71 12.68 7.55
C HIS A 218 -5.85 13.90 7.87
N GLU A 219 -5.49 14.10 9.11
CA GLU A 219 -4.80 15.32 9.54
C GLU A 219 -3.49 15.56 8.81
N TYR A 220 -2.66 14.54 8.65
CA TYR A 220 -1.40 14.67 7.91
C TYR A 220 -1.59 15.05 6.42
N LYS A 221 -2.73 14.70 5.80
CA LYS A 221 -3.02 15.07 4.41
C LYS A 221 -3.44 16.52 4.25
N ARG A 222 -3.97 17.11 5.31
CA ARG A 222 -4.35 18.53 5.34
C ARG A 222 -3.16 19.48 5.21
N GLN A 223 -1.98 19.02 5.59
CA GLN A 223 -0.73 19.79 5.43
C GLN A 223 -0.30 19.97 3.98
N LEU A 224 -0.91 19.25 3.05
CA LEU A 224 -0.66 19.36 1.61
C LEU A 224 -1.58 20.37 0.91
N MET A 225 -2.51 20.96 1.63
CA MET A 225 -3.42 22.03 1.17
C MET A 225 -2.93 23.37 1.67
#